data_5978aa61ce328f912e742e9afaf11816
#
_entry.id   5978aa61ce328f912e742e9afaf11816
#
_cell.length_a   1.000
_cell.length_b   1.000
_cell.length_c   1.000
_cell.angle_alpha   90.00
_cell.angle_beta   90.00
_cell.angle_gamma   90.00
#
_symmetry.space_group_name_H-M   'P 1'
#
loop_
_entity.id
_entity.type
_entity.pdbx_description
1 polymer ?
#
loop_
_entity_poly.entity_id
_entity_poly.type
_entity_poly.pdbx_seq_one_letter_code
_entity_poly.pdbx_strand_id
1 'polypeptide(L)'
;LPRPVAYGATVSTPEGIVCIGGNNSDSSLVEVSRISYNPTKGEVAVCALPPLPSPMDNLSAAFTGQEIYVAGGNENGQPCHTFLRLNLANIEKGWEQLPDFPGAARVQPVLAAGESPNGTRIYLAGGFQPILNEEEPIVPTDVLVFDPATFTWQQETVLPPFKDGTNRTLTGGCAVTFQTDKILFMGGVNYDCFLAAIARPIHLAKAEAARDSAAITRLQAEAKAYMHHPVEWYRFNTTLLQYDLSTKAWSDLGEYEQLARAGAGAVIQY
;
A
#
# COMPACT_ATOMS: atom_id res chain seq x y z
N LEU A 1 -13.00 -15.07 8.92
CA LEU A 1 -13.17 -13.79 9.64
C LEU A 1 -14.56 -13.70 10.25
N PRO A 2 -14.73 -13.04 11.41
CA PRO A 2 -16.03 -12.93 12.09
C PRO A 2 -17.07 -12.17 11.27
N ARG A 3 -16.65 -11.27 10.40
CA ARG A 3 -17.49 -10.47 9.50
C ARG A 3 -16.79 -10.22 8.17
N PRO A 4 -17.53 -9.85 7.10
CA PRO A 4 -16.93 -9.42 5.85
C PRO A 4 -16.05 -8.19 6.05
N VAL A 5 -14.88 -8.18 5.40
CA VAL A 5 -13.93 -7.06 5.43
C VAL A 5 -13.23 -6.95 4.08
N ALA A 6 -13.01 -5.73 3.64
CA ALA A 6 -12.22 -5.39 2.46
C ALA A 6 -11.19 -4.31 2.82
N TYR A 7 -10.20 -4.11 1.97
CA TYR A 7 -9.18 -3.05 2.11
C TYR A 7 -8.41 -3.07 3.44
N GLY A 8 -8.32 -4.23 4.11
CA GLY A 8 -7.43 -4.46 5.23
C GLY A 8 -6.04 -4.86 4.74
N ALA A 9 -5.03 -4.71 5.62
CA ALA A 9 -3.71 -5.27 5.37
C ALA A 9 -3.62 -6.72 5.85
N THR A 10 -2.71 -7.49 5.26
CA THR A 10 -2.41 -8.86 5.69
C THR A 10 -0.91 -9.11 5.71
N VAL A 11 -0.46 -9.86 6.72
CA VAL A 11 0.91 -10.37 6.79
C VAL A 11 0.92 -11.83 7.16
N SER A 12 1.85 -12.59 6.57
CA SER A 12 2.12 -13.96 6.97
C SER A 12 3.11 -13.98 8.14
N THR A 13 2.79 -14.75 9.16
CA THR A 13 3.65 -15.01 10.32
C THR A 13 3.83 -16.51 10.49
N PRO A 14 4.81 -17.00 11.28
CA PRO A 14 4.95 -18.42 11.57
C PRO A 14 3.71 -19.06 12.21
N GLU A 15 2.88 -18.28 12.89
CA GLU A 15 1.68 -18.74 13.58
C GLU A 15 0.38 -18.60 12.73
N GLY A 16 0.46 -18.07 11.53
CA GLY A 16 -0.67 -17.87 10.61
C GLY A 16 -0.70 -16.51 9.94
N ILE A 17 -1.80 -16.20 9.29
CA ILE A 17 -2.02 -14.94 8.60
C ILE A 17 -2.68 -13.96 9.57
N VAL A 18 -2.10 -12.77 9.71
CA VAL A 18 -2.71 -11.67 10.47
C VAL A 18 -3.41 -10.73 9.52
N CYS A 19 -4.72 -10.52 9.74
CA CYS A 19 -5.57 -9.57 9.03
C CYS A 19 -5.75 -8.34 9.92
N ILE A 20 -5.57 -7.15 9.36
CA ILE A 20 -5.43 -5.91 10.13
C ILE A 20 -6.35 -4.84 9.53
N GLY A 21 -7.28 -4.29 10.34
CA GLY A 21 -8.18 -3.23 9.93
C GLY A 21 -9.02 -3.58 8.70
N GLY A 22 -9.16 -2.64 7.81
CA GLY A 22 -10.04 -2.71 6.64
C GLY A 22 -11.37 -2.02 6.88
N ASN A 23 -12.30 -2.20 5.96
CA ASN A 23 -13.65 -1.67 6.12
C ASN A 23 -14.72 -2.71 5.72
N ASN A 24 -15.93 -2.44 6.11
CA ASN A 24 -17.14 -3.10 5.64
C ASN A 24 -18.12 -2.04 5.08
N SER A 25 -19.39 -2.43 4.85
CA SER A 25 -20.41 -1.49 4.36
C SER A 25 -20.66 -0.30 5.30
N ASP A 26 -20.28 -0.41 6.56
CA ASP A 26 -20.70 0.52 7.61
C ASP A 26 -19.57 1.48 8.03
N SER A 27 -18.33 0.98 8.13
CA SER A 27 -17.21 1.77 8.65
C SER A 27 -15.86 1.10 8.42
N SER A 28 -14.78 1.88 8.60
CA SER A 28 -13.44 1.37 8.83
C SER A 28 -13.36 0.65 10.18
N LEU A 29 -12.45 -0.30 10.30
CA LEU A 29 -12.38 -1.27 11.39
C LEU A 29 -11.10 -1.11 12.20
N VAL A 30 -11.18 -1.46 13.49
CA VAL A 30 -10.04 -1.59 14.40
C VAL A 30 -9.60 -3.04 14.58
N GLU A 31 -10.37 -3.98 14.11
CA GLU A 31 -10.15 -5.40 14.36
C GLU A 31 -8.85 -5.91 13.75
N VAL A 32 -8.13 -6.68 14.54
CA VAL A 32 -6.96 -7.44 14.13
C VAL A 32 -7.18 -8.89 14.49
N SER A 33 -7.03 -9.79 13.52
CA SER A 33 -7.29 -11.22 13.71
C SER A 33 -6.18 -12.05 13.10
N ARG A 34 -5.76 -13.08 13.83
CA ARG A 34 -4.86 -14.12 13.29
C ARG A 34 -5.66 -15.33 12.86
N ILE A 35 -5.46 -15.77 11.64
CA ILE A 35 -6.02 -16.99 11.06
C ILE A 35 -4.91 -18.02 11.03
N SER A 36 -5.09 -19.14 11.73
CA SER A 36 -4.17 -20.27 11.71
C SER A 36 -4.84 -21.53 11.18
N TYR A 37 -4.05 -22.42 10.57
CA TYR A 37 -4.50 -23.69 10.05
C TYR A 37 -3.75 -24.84 10.71
N ASN A 38 -4.49 -25.81 11.25
CA ASN A 38 -3.91 -27.04 11.77
C ASN A 38 -4.04 -28.15 10.73
N PRO A 39 -2.96 -28.53 10.02
CA PRO A 39 -3.04 -29.52 8.94
C PRO A 39 -3.36 -30.93 9.43
N THR A 40 -3.01 -31.26 10.69
CA THR A 40 -3.28 -32.57 11.28
C THR A 40 -4.77 -32.77 11.54
N LYS A 41 -5.47 -31.71 11.95
CA LYS A 41 -6.91 -31.75 12.25
C LYS A 41 -7.79 -31.26 11.09
N GLY A 42 -7.20 -30.57 10.09
CA GLY A 42 -7.94 -29.91 9.03
C GLY A 42 -8.76 -28.70 9.53
N GLU A 43 -8.37 -28.10 10.65
CA GLU A 43 -9.14 -27.06 11.34
C GLU A 43 -8.53 -25.67 11.09
N VAL A 44 -9.39 -24.69 10.87
CA VAL A 44 -9.04 -23.27 10.86
C VAL A 44 -9.43 -22.64 12.19
N ALA A 45 -8.53 -21.91 12.82
CA ALA A 45 -8.81 -21.13 14.01
C ALA A 45 -8.64 -19.63 13.71
N VAL A 46 -9.49 -18.81 14.32
CA VAL A 46 -9.40 -17.34 14.26
C VAL A 46 -9.27 -16.81 15.67
N CYS A 47 -8.19 -16.10 15.95
CA CYS A 47 -7.91 -15.50 17.25
C CYS A 47 -7.86 -13.98 17.10
N ALA A 48 -8.52 -13.26 18.01
CA ALA A 48 -8.37 -11.81 18.10
C ALA A 48 -6.99 -11.44 18.61
N LEU A 49 -6.37 -10.43 18.01
CA LEU A 49 -5.17 -9.78 18.49
C LEU A 49 -5.53 -8.37 19.00
N PRO A 50 -4.59 -7.64 19.65
CA PRO A 50 -4.85 -6.27 20.07
C PRO A 50 -5.40 -5.42 18.91
N PRO A 51 -6.53 -4.72 19.09
CA PRO A 51 -7.10 -3.89 18.04
C PRO A 51 -6.21 -2.69 17.74
N LEU A 52 -6.32 -2.15 16.53
CA LEU A 52 -5.71 -0.88 16.17
C LEU A 52 -6.21 0.23 17.12
N PRO A 53 -5.39 1.27 17.38
CA PRO A 53 -5.79 2.41 18.21
C PRO A 53 -6.97 3.20 17.64
N SER A 54 -7.11 3.22 16.32
CA SER A 54 -8.18 3.89 15.57
C SER A 54 -8.63 3.03 14.40
N PRO A 55 -9.86 3.23 13.88
CA PRO A 55 -10.32 2.58 12.66
C PRO A 55 -9.46 2.94 11.46
N MET A 56 -8.92 1.94 10.75
CA MET A 56 -8.06 2.14 9.59
C MET A 56 -8.43 1.20 8.45
N ASP A 57 -8.35 1.71 7.23
CA ASP A 57 -8.50 0.96 5.97
C ASP A 57 -7.49 1.40 4.91
N ASN A 58 -7.38 0.64 3.82
CA ASN A 58 -6.45 0.94 2.72
C ASN A 58 -4.99 1.12 3.17
N LEU A 59 -4.64 0.53 4.29
CA LEU A 59 -3.32 0.52 4.91
C LEU A 59 -2.46 -0.62 4.34
N SER A 60 -1.16 -0.58 4.61
CA SER A 60 -0.25 -1.68 4.28
C SER A 60 0.49 -2.16 5.52
N ALA A 61 0.94 -3.42 5.49
CA ALA A 61 1.65 -4.02 6.60
C ALA A 61 2.88 -4.81 6.15
N ALA A 62 3.88 -4.90 7.04
CA ALA A 62 5.08 -5.72 6.87
C ALA A 62 5.42 -6.45 8.17
N PHE A 63 6.09 -7.61 8.04
CA PHE A 63 6.51 -8.43 9.17
C PHE A 63 8.02 -8.65 9.15
N THR A 64 8.67 -8.50 10.30
CA THR A 64 10.14 -8.59 10.47
C THR A 64 10.60 -9.86 11.17
N GLY A 65 9.74 -10.87 11.29
CA GLY A 65 10.02 -12.09 12.08
C GLY A 65 9.54 -12.01 13.53
N GLN A 66 9.39 -10.82 14.10
CA GLN A 66 8.88 -10.60 15.46
C GLN A 66 7.87 -9.47 15.57
N GLU A 67 7.97 -8.47 14.72
CA GLU A 67 7.16 -7.26 14.78
C GLU A 67 6.34 -7.09 13.49
N ILE A 68 5.10 -6.66 13.65
CA ILE A 68 4.24 -6.23 12.56
C ILE A 68 4.25 -4.71 12.53
N TYR A 69 4.54 -4.15 11.36
CA TYR A 69 4.46 -2.72 11.07
C TYR A 69 3.27 -2.44 10.17
N VAL A 70 2.62 -1.30 10.39
CA VAL A 70 1.48 -0.83 9.60
C VAL A 70 1.72 0.62 9.22
N ALA A 71 1.48 0.98 7.96
CA ALA A 71 1.67 2.35 7.48
C ALA A 71 0.53 2.82 6.58
N GLY A 72 0.18 4.09 6.73
CA GLY A 72 -0.74 4.82 5.86
C GLY A 72 -2.16 4.30 5.86
N GLY A 73 -2.83 4.45 4.75
CA GLY A 73 -4.26 4.22 4.60
C GLY A 73 -5.08 5.44 4.97
N ASN A 74 -6.33 5.18 5.29
CA ASN A 74 -7.22 6.14 5.94
C ASN A 74 -7.30 5.80 7.42
N GLU A 75 -7.18 6.80 8.27
CA GLU A 75 -7.46 6.73 9.70
C GLU A 75 -8.68 7.59 10.00
N ASN A 76 -9.71 7.00 10.63
CA ASN A 76 -11.01 7.68 10.82
C ASN A 76 -11.58 8.28 9.52
N GLY A 77 -11.38 7.59 8.39
CA GLY A 77 -11.86 8.02 7.06
C GLY A 77 -11.05 9.14 6.40
N GLN A 78 -9.89 9.51 6.95
CA GLN A 78 -9.01 10.54 6.37
C GLN A 78 -7.65 9.94 6.01
N PRO A 79 -7.04 10.33 4.87
CA PRO A 79 -5.68 9.93 4.52
C PRO A 79 -4.70 10.29 5.63
N CYS A 80 -3.79 9.39 5.98
CA CYS A 80 -2.92 9.58 7.13
C CYS A 80 -1.45 9.28 6.84
N HIS A 81 -0.58 9.69 7.79
CA HIS A 81 0.85 9.41 7.83
C HIS A 81 1.19 8.42 8.94
N THR A 82 0.17 7.82 9.53
CA THR A 82 0.26 6.96 10.70
C THR A 82 1.17 5.77 10.44
N PHE A 83 2.05 5.51 11.39
CA PHE A 83 2.95 4.37 11.40
C PHE A 83 2.92 3.69 12.76
N LEU A 84 2.55 2.42 12.78
CA LEU A 84 2.33 1.65 14.00
C LEU A 84 3.21 0.40 14.01
N ARG A 85 3.51 -0.08 15.22
CA ARG A 85 4.21 -1.33 15.48
C ARG A 85 3.46 -2.20 16.49
N LEU A 86 3.36 -3.50 16.23
CA LEU A 86 2.92 -4.51 17.19
C LEU A 86 4.03 -5.53 17.37
N ASN A 87 4.55 -5.64 18.60
CA ASN A 87 5.55 -6.66 18.94
C ASN A 87 4.85 -7.93 19.39
N LEU A 88 4.99 -9.02 18.62
CA LEU A 88 4.31 -10.29 18.90
C LEU A 88 4.87 -11.03 20.13
N ALA A 89 6.11 -10.73 20.55
CA ALA A 89 6.68 -11.29 21.79
C ALA A 89 6.17 -10.58 23.05
N ASN A 90 5.59 -9.38 22.93
CA ASN A 90 5.03 -8.58 24.01
C ASN A 90 3.65 -8.04 23.61
N ILE A 91 2.82 -8.93 23.11
CA ILE A 91 1.54 -8.59 22.44
C ILE A 91 0.56 -7.89 23.38
N GLU A 92 0.68 -8.11 24.69
CA GLU A 92 -0.14 -7.49 25.73
C GLU A 92 0.05 -5.97 25.84
N LYS A 93 1.16 -5.43 25.30
CA LYS A 93 1.38 -3.97 25.24
C LYS A 93 0.54 -3.28 24.16
N GLY A 94 0.00 -4.06 23.21
CA GLY A 94 -0.75 -3.54 22.08
C GLY A 94 0.12 -2.81 21.05
N TRP A 95 -0.51 -1.99 20.25
CA TRP A 95 0.13 -1.21 19.20
C TRP A 95 0.86 0.01 19.77
N GLU A 96 2.05 0.25 19.26
CA GLU A 96 2.87 1.42 19.56
C GLU A 96 2.83 2.38 18.36
N GLN A 97 2.54 3.66 18.63
CA GLN A 97 2.70 4.72 17.65
C GLN A 97 4.19 5.03 17.46
N LEU A 98 4.65 4.94 16.22
CA LEU A 98 5.99 5.34 15.81
C LEU A 98 5.95 6.72 15.13
N PRO A 99 7.11 7.36 14.88
CA PRO A 99 7.14 8.60 14.11
C PRO A 99 6.47 8.46 12.75
N ASP A 100 5.56 9.36 12.45
CA ASP A 100 4.87 9.41 11.18
C ASP A 100 5.85 9.53 10.01
N PHE A 101 5.52 8.90 8.87
CA PHE A 101 6.35 9.05 7.68
C PHE A 101 6.18 10.44 7.04
N PRO A 102 7.25 11.01 6.45
CA PRO A 102 7.21 12.34 5.85
C PRO A 102 6.57 12.34 4.45
N GLY A 103 6.29 13.54 3.93
CA GLY A 103 5.77 13.76 2.58
C GLY A 103 4.26 13.67 2.51
N ALA A 104 3.72 13.15 1.41
CA ALA A 104 2.28 13.01 1.20
C ALA A 104 1.70 11.87 2.03
N ALA A 105 0.47 12.01 2.51
CA ALA A 105 -0.32 10.89 3.04
C ALA A 105 -0.46 9.80 1.96
N ARG A 106 -0.55 8.53 2.37
CA ARG A 106 -0.53 7.41 1.42
C ARG A 106 -1.67 6.44 1.67
N VAL A 107 -2.70 6.52 0.82
CA VAL A 107 -3.75 5.53 0.73
C VAL A 107 -3.29 4.42 -0.21
N GLN A 108 -3.49 3.15 0.14
CA GLN A 108 -3.03 1.97 -0.61
C GLN A 108 -1.50 1.97 -0.92
N PRO A 109 -0.64 2.27 0.05
CA PRO A 109 0.79 2.14 -0.14
C PRO A 109 1.22 0.67 -0.18
N VAL A 110 2.50 0.45 -0.44
CA VAL A 110 3.18 -0.84 -0.29
C VAL A 110 4.21 -0.72 0.83
N LEU A 111 4.12 -1.60 1.83
CA LEU A 111 5.07 -1.70 2.93
C LEU A 111 5.79 -3.05 2.84
N ALA A 112 7.11 -3.03 2.97
CA ALA A 112 7.94 -4.24 3.01
C ALA A 112 9.04 -4.08 4.06
N ALA A 113 9.53 -5.20 4.60
CA ALA A 113 10.64 -5.21 5.52
C ALA A 113 11.76 -6.10 4.95
N GLY A 114 13.01 -5.77 5.24
CA GLY A 114 14.13 -6.61 4.83
C GLY A 114 15.43 -6.25 5.56
N GLU A 115 16.43 -7.10 5.38
CA GLU A 115 17.74 -6.96 6.02
C GLU A 115 18.70 -6.19 5.11
N SER A 116 19.10 -5.01 5.54
CA SER A 116 20.20 -4.26 4.94
C SER A 116 21.53 -4.58 5.65
N PRO A 117 22.69 -4.17 5.10
CA PRO A 117 23.97 -4.30 5.81
C PRO A 117 24.00 -3.62 7.20
N ASN A 118 23.08 -2.69 7.44
CA ASN A 118 22.96 -1.95 8.69
C ASN A 118 21.79 -2.46 9.57
N GLY A 119 21.29 -3.67 9.32
CA GLY A 119 20.17 -4.29 10.04
C GLY A 119 18.82 -4.12 9.34
N THR A 120 17.76 -4.55 10.03
CA THR A 120 16.39 -4.52 9.53
C THR A 120 15.95 -3.11 9.13
N ARG A 121 15.26 -3.00 8.02
CA ARG A 121 14.69 -1.75 7.48
C ARG A 121 13.26 -1.98 7.01
N ILE A 122 12.43 -0.93 7.13
CA ILE A 122 11.05 -0.94 6.66
C ILE A 122 10.94 0.05 5.51
N TYR A 123 10.46 -0.42 4.36
CA TYR A 123 10.37 0.34 3.11
C TYR A 123 8.92 0.65 2.80
N LEU A 124 8.61 1.93 2.53
CA LEU A 124 7.30 2.43 2.15
C LEU A 124 7.37 3.02 0.75
N ALA A 125 6.56 2.50 -0.16
CA ALA A 125 6.51 2.94 -1.56
C ALA A 125 5.06 3.06 -2.06
N GLY A 126 4.85 3.78 -3.17
CA GLY A 126 3.53 3.89 -3.78
C GLY A 126 2.49 4.56 -2.89
N GLY A 127 1.24 4.20 -3.12
CA GLY A 127 0.10 4.87 -2.53
C GLY A 127 -0.24 6.19 -3.21
N PHE A 128 -1.25 6.88 -2.71
CA PHE A 128 -1.64 8.19 -3.21
C PHE A 128 -2.26 9.03 -2.09
N GLN A 129 -2.13 10.35 -2.21
CA GLN A 129 -2.91 11.31 -1.45
C GLN A 129 -4.06 11.78 -2.35
N PRO A 130 -5.32 11.58 -1.96
CA PRO A 130 -6.46 12.13 -2.70
C PRO A 130 -6.48 13.66 -2.61
N ILE A 131 -7.44 14.29 -3.29
CA ILE A 131 -7.69 15.72 -3.13
C ILE A 131 -7.91 16.02 -1.64
N LEU A 132 -7.09 16.92 -1.11
CA LEU A 132 -7.14 17.33 0.29
C LEU A 132 -7.03 18.86 0.34
N ASN A 133 -7.94 19.53 1.07
CA ASN A 133 -7.96 21.00 1.20
C ASN A 133 -7.95 21.73 -0.15
N GLU A 134 -8.67 21.21 -1.17
CA GLU A 134 -8.72 21.75 -2.53
C GLU A 134 -7.38 21.73 -3.28
N GLU A 135 -6.39 20.98 -2.78
CA GLU A 135 -5.12 20.76 -3.46
C GLU A 135 -5.18 19.57 -4.43
N GLU A 136 -4.35 19.61 -5.47
CA GLU A 136 -4.23 18.51 -6.42
C GLU A 136 -3.81 17.21 -5.72
N PRO A 137 -4.32 16.06 -6.17
CA PRO A 137 -3.90 14.79 -5.60
C PRO A 137 -2.45 14.49 -5.94
N ILE A 138 -1.79 13.73 -5.06
CA ILE A 138 -0.38 13.37 -5.22
C ILE A 138 -0.27 11.84 -5.38
N VAL A 139 0.50 11.40 -6.37
CA VAL A 139 0.91 10.01 -6.54
C VAL A 139 2.42 9.94 -6.34
N PRO A 140 2.90 9.58 -5.14
CA PRO A 140 4.33 9.56 -4.83
C PRO A 140 5.09 8.54 -5.67
N THR A 141 6.30 8.92 -6.09
CA THR A 141 7.26 8.05 -6.79
C THR A 141 8.49 7.74 -5.94
N ASP A 142 8.61 8.35 -4.77
CA ASP A 142 9.68 8.11 -3.81
C ASP A 142 9.46 6.79 -3.05
N VAL A 143 10.57 6.27 -2.56
CA VAL A 143 10.62 5.14 -1.62
C VAL A 143 11.24 5.66 -0.32
N LEU A 144 10.48 5.57 0.74
CA LEU A 144 10.92 5.93 2.08
C LEU A 144 11.44 4.69 2.81
N VAL A 145 12.43 4.87 3.67
CA VAL A 145 12.95 3.82 4.53
C VAL A 145 12.93 4.28 5.99
N PHE A 146 12.46 3.41 6.87
CA PHE A 146 12.49 3.58 8.32
C PHE A 146 13.60 2.73 8.94
N ASP A 147 14.37 3.33 9.82
CA ASP A 147 15.35 2.66 10.66
C ASP A 147 14.77 2.42 12.05
N PRO A 148 14.45 1.16 12.43
CA PRO A 148 13.94 0.84 13.75
C PRO A 148 14.94 1.09 14.90
N ALA A 149 16.24 1.18 14.62
CA ALA A 149 17.26 1.41 15.65
C ALA A 149 17.32 2.90 16.06
N THR A 150 17.03 3.80 15.13
CA THR A 150 17.08 5.26 15.36
C THR A 150 15.71 5.93 15.39
N PHE A 151 14.65 5.18 15.05
CA PHE A 151 13.27 5.69 14.90
C PHE A 151 13.15 6.84 13.90
N THR A 152 13.89 6.76 12.79
CA THR A 152 13.93 7.83 11.79
C THR A 152 13.52 7.34 10.41
N TRP A 153 12.80 8.20 9.68
CA TRP A 153 12.50 8.06 8.27
C TRP A 153 13.48 8.87 7.42
N GLN A 154 13.80 8.33 6.25
CA GLN A 154 14.50 9.07 5.20
C GLN A 154 14.01 8.63 3.82
N GLN A 155 14.18 9.48 2.82
CA GLN A 155 14.00 9.05 1.43
C GLN A 155 15.20 8.20 1.04
N GLU A 156 14.95 6.96 0.64
CA GLU A 156 16.00 6.02 0.21
C GLU A 156 16.32 6.17 -1.27
N THR A 157 15.28 6.18 -2.11
CA THR A 157 15.39 6.22 -3.56
C THR A 157 14.08 6.69 -4.19
N VAL A 158 13.99 6.60 -5.51
CA VAL A 158 12.75 6.77 -6.27
C VAL A 158 12.47 5.51 -7.11
N LEU A 159 11.22 5.28 -7.43
CA LEU A 159 10.85 4.21 -8.36
C LEU A 159 11.47 4.48 -9.73
N PRO A 160 12.12 3.48 -10.37
CA PRO A 160 12.66 3.67 -11.71
C PRO A 160 11.51 3.93 -12.69
N PRO A 161 11.60 4.95 -13.56
CA PRO A 161 10.58 5.18 -14.58
C PRO A 161 10.53 4.01 -15.57
N PHE A 162 9.49 3.97 -16.38
CA PHE A 162 9.45 3.05 -17.52
C PHE A 162 10.50 3.45 -18.58
N LYS A 163 10.78 2.55 -19.53
CA LYS A 163 11.78 2.78 -20.60
C LYS A 163 11.46 3.98 -21.49
N ASP A 164 10.20 4.36 -21.60
CA ASP A 164 9.73 5.54 -22.32
C ASP A 164 9.79 6.85 -21.51
N GLY A 165 10.30 6.77 -20.27
CA GLY A 165 10.44 7.91 -19.36
C GLY A 165 9.18 8.26 -18.57
N THR A 166 8.07 7.54 -18.76
CA THR A 166 6.86 7.77 -17.97
C THR A 166 7.04 7.32 -16.52
N ASN A 167 6.34 8.00 -15.60
CA ASN A 167 6.42 7.68 -14.18
C ASN A 167 5.81 6.32 -13.86
N ARG A 168 6.36 5.69 -12.84
CA ARG A 168 5.86 4.44 -12.26
C ARG A 168 5.30 4.72 -10.87
N THR A 169 4.24 4.02 -10.50
CA THR A 169 3.74 3.97 -9.11
C THR A 169 3.48 2.53 -8.70
N LEU A 170 3.47 2.30 -7.40
CA LEU A 170 3.07 1.02 -6.78
C LEU A 170 1.72 1.15 -6.04
N THR A 171 0.95 2.20 -6.32
CA THR A 171 -0.39 2.36 -5.73
C THR A 171 -1.25 1.13 -6.00
N GLY A 172 -1.76 0.51 -4.94
CA GLY A 172 -2.50 -0.75 -5.05
C GLY A 172 -1.67 -1.96 -5.48
N GLY A 173 -0.34 -1.82 -5.57
CA GLY A 173 0.59 -2.93 -5.79
C GLY A 173 0.85 -3.75 -4.53
N CYS A 174 1.77 -4.68 -4.61
CA CYS A 174 2.23 -5.47 -3.48
C CYS A 174 3.73 -5.72 -3.55
N ALA A 175 4.30 -6.14 -2.41
CA ALA A 175 5.70 -6.52 -2.30
C ALA A 175 5.87 -7.77 -1.44
N VAL A 176 6.97 -8.48 -1.71
CA VAL A 176 7.44 -9.58 -0.86
C VAL A 176 8.94 -9.50 -0.69
N THR A 177 9.43 -9.85 0.47
CA THR A 177 10.87 -9.95 0.74
C THR A 177 11.39 -11.30 0.27
N PHE A 178 12.40 -11.28 -0.57
CA PHE A 178 13.07 -12.44 -1.12
C PHE A 178 14.51 -12.51 -0.61
N GLN A 179 14.94 -13.66 -0.12
CA GLN A 179 16.29 -13.89 0.44
C GLN A 179 16.70 -12.89 1.54
N THR A 180 15.78 -12.39 2.32
CA THR A 180 15.95 -11.39 3.38
C THR A 180 16.44 -10.00 2.95
N ASP A 181 17.31 -9.90 1.93
CA ASP A 181 17.98 -8.68 1.47
C ASP A 181 17.48 -8.13 0.13
N LYS A 182 16.40 -8.68 -0.42
CA LYS A 182 15.77 -8.23 -1.67
C LYS A 182 14.28 -8.05 -1.48
N ILE A 183 13.73 -6.99 -2.06
CA ILE A 183 12.29 -6.78 -2.10
C ILE A 183 11.82 -6.87 -3.56
N LEU A 184 10.85 -7.72 -3.81
CA LEU A 184 10.17 -7.83 -5.11
C LEU A 184 8.89 -6.99 -5.03
N PHE A 185 8.74 -6.07 -5.98
CA PHE A 185 7.56 -5.22 -6.13
C PHE A 185 6.83 -5.57 -7.41
N MET A 186 5.49 -5.59 -7.37
CA MET A 186 4.68 -5.99 -8.51
C MET A 186 3.29 -5.39 -8.49
N GLY A 187 2.67 -5.31 -9.66
CA GLY A 187 1.32 -4.80 -9.85
C GLY A 187 1.21 -3.29 -9.59
N GLY A 188 0.01 -2.87 -9.25
CA GLY A 188 -0.36 -1.48 -9.07
C GLY A 188 -0.88 -0.82 -10.34
N VAL A 189 -1.45 0.36 -10.17
CA VAL A 189 -2.07 1.14 -11.25
C VAL A 189 -1.03 1.79 -12.16
N ASN A 190 -1.46 2.17 -13.36
CA ASN A 190 -0.67 3.06 -14.21
C ASN A 190 -0.72 4.49 -13.65
N TYR A 191 0.43 5.14 -13.54
CA TYR A 191 0.58 6.46 -12.95
C TYR A 191 -0.33 7.50 -13.62
N ASP A 192 -0.23 7.65 -14.95
CA ASP A 192 -0.96 8.71 -15.69
C ASP A 192 -2.47 8.47 -15.70
N CYS A 193 -2.89 7.22 -15.96
CA CYS A 193 -4.30 6.87 -15.97
C CYS A 193 -4.95 7.09 -14.61
N PHE A 194 -4.24 6.75 -13.54
CA PHE A 194 -4.75 6.88 -12.18
C PHE A 194 -4.76 8.35 -11.73
N LEU A 195 -3.66 9.09 -11.93
CA LEU A 195 -3.58 10.50 -11.56
C LEU A 195 -4.66 11.32 -12.26
N ALA A 196 -4.85 11.10 -13.58
CA ALA A 196 -5.92 11.77 -14.33
C ALA A 196 -7.31 11.47 -13.75
N ALA A 197 -7.55 10.25 -13.30
CA ALA A 197 -8.83 9.85 -12.73
C ALA A 197 -9.10 10.51 -11.37
N ILE A 198 -8.11 10.53 -10.46
CA ILE A 198 -8.28 11.10 -9.12
C ILE A 198 -8.20 12.63 -9.10
N ALA A 199 -7.58 13.27 -10.09
CA ALA A 199 -7.56 14.73 -10.25
C ALA A 199 -8.81 15.29 -10.96
N ARG A 200 -9.58 14.45 -11.62
CA ARG A 200 -10.75 14.90 -12.40
C ARG A 200 -11.76 15.72 -11.61
N PRO A 201 -12.11 15.38 -10.32
CA PRO A 201 -13.06 16.18 -9.55
C PRO A 201 -12.61 17.63 -9.35
N ILE A 202 -11.33 17.87 -9.04
CA ILE A 202 -10.81 19.22 -8.84
C ILE A 202 -10.72 19.99 -10.18
N HIS A 203 -10.36 19.30 -11.27
CA HIS A 203 -10.37 19.90 -12.62
C HIS A 203 -11.78 20.28 -13.06
N LEU A 204 -12.78 19.43 -12.73
CA LEU A 204 -14.18 19.75 -13.02
C LEU A 204 -14.64 20.99 -12.24
N ALA A 205 -14.35 21.06 -10.93
CA ALA A 205 -14.68 22.22 -10.12
C ALA A 205 -14.03 23.53 -10.64
N LYS A 206 -12.76 23.46 -11.08
CA LYS A 206 -12.06 24.59 -11.71
C LYS A 206 -12.72 25.02 -13.02
N ALA A 207 -13.12 24.06 -13.87
CA ALA A 207 -13.81 24.33 -15.14
C ALA A 207 -15.20 24.95 -14.90
N GLU A 208 -15.93 24.49 -13.90
CA GLU A 208 -17.24 25.06 -13.50
C GLU A 208 -17.09 26.50 -13.00
N ALA A 209 -16.09 26.78 -12.15
CA ALA A 209 -15.78 28.13 -11.68
C ALA A 209 -15.40 29.07 -12.83
N ALA A 210 -14.67 28.57 -13.83
CA ALA A 210 -14.29 29.30 -15.02
C ALA A 210 -15.42 29.39 -16.08
N ARG A 211 -16.55 28.70 -15.91
CA ARG A 211 -17.65 28.55 -16.87
C ARG A 211 -17.19 28.00 -18.22
N ASP A 212 -16.18 27.12 -18.22
CA ASP A 212 -15.69 26.45 -19.43
C ASP A 212 -16.56 25.23 -19.75
N SER A 213 -17.60 25.47 -20.56
CA SER A 213 -18.57 24.44 -20.93
C SER A 213 -17.95 23.29 -21.73
N ALA A 214 -16.90 23.54 -22.51
CA ALA A 214 -16.21 22.50 -23.26
C ALA A 214 -15.43 21.56 -22.34
N ALA A 215 -14.66 22.12 -21.39
CA ALA A 215 -13.94 21.33 -20.38
C ALA A 215 -14.91 20.56 -19.47
N ILE A 216 -16.01 21.17 -19.01
CA ILE A 216 -17.05 20.51 -18.22
C ILE A 216 -17.59 19.28 -18.95
N THR A 217 -18.03 19.45 -20.19
CA THR A 217 -18.60 18.35 -21.00
C THR A 217 -17.60 17.22 -21.18
N ARG A 218 -16.34 17.52 -21.49
CA ARG A 218 -15.28 16.54 -21.65
C ARG A 218 -15.01 15.77 -20.34
N LEU A 219 -14.80 16.47 -19.22
CA LEU A 219 -14.47 15.86 -17.93
C LEU A 219 -15.61 14.99 -17.40
N GLN A 220 -16.87 15.39 -17.59
CA GLN A 220 -18.04 14.59 -17.24
C GLN A 220 -18.15 13.32 -18.09
N ALA A 221 -17.86 13.42 -19.40
CA ALA A 221 -17.83 12.27 -20.30
C ALA A 221 -16.72 11.26 -19.89
N GLU A 222 -15.52 11.76 -19.59
CA GLU A 222 -14.41 10.96 -19.08
C GLU A 222 -14.74 10.26 -17.76
N ALA A 223 -15.39 10.96 -16.81
CA ALA A 223 -15.81 10.38 -15.54
C ALA A 223 -16.80 9.22 -15.75
N LYS A 224 -17.78 9.42 -16.65
CA LYS A 224 -18.76 8.39 -16.98
C LYS A 224 -18.14 7.18 -17.66
N ALA A 225 -17.15 7.41 -18.55
CA ALA A 225 -16.49 6.35 -19.30
C ALA A 225 -15.50 5.55 -18.45
N TYR A 226 -14.92 6.13 -17.40
CA TYR A 226 -13.78 5.57 -16.66
C TYR A 226 -14.00 4.13 -16.18
N MET A 227 -15.17 3.80 -15.63
CA MET A 227 -15.47 2.44 -15.13
C MET A 227 -15.94 1.47 -16.22
N HIS A 228 -15.98 1.87 -17.48
CA HIS A 228 -16.52 1.09 -18.60
C HIS A 228 -15.48 0.74 -19.67
N HIS A 229 -14.22 1.15 -19.45
CA HIS A 229 -13.12 0.79 -20.34
C HIS A 229 -12.77 -0.69 -20.19
N PRO A 230 -12.27 -1.35 -21.25
CA PRO A 230 -11.69 -2.69 -21.14
C PRO A 230 -10.44 -2.64 -20.24
N VAL A 231 -10.08 -3.78 -19.64
CA VAL A 231 -9.04 -3.84 -18.60
C VAL A 231 -7.67 -3.37 -19.11
N GLU A 232 -7.38 -3.57 -20.38
CA GLU A 232 -6.13 -3.17 -21.03
C GLU A 232 -5.96 -1.64 -21.08
N TRP A 233 -7.07 -0.91 -21.10
CA TRP A 233 -7.05 0.55 -21.10
C TRP A 233 -6.41 1.13 -19.84
N TYR A 234 -6.58 0.46 -18.68
CA TYR A 234 -6.04 0.92 -17.41
C TYR A 234 -4.53 0.75 -17.31
N ARG A 235 -3.93 -0.04 -18.18
CA ARG A 235 -2.47 -0.26 -18.26
C ARG A 235 -1.83 -0.56 -16.90
N PHE A 236 -2.42 -1.49 -16.12
CA PHE A 236 -1.84 -1.93 -14.87
C PHE A 236 -0.39 -2.38 -15.05
N ASN A 237 0.43 -2.18 -14.04
CA ASN A 237 1.85 -2.54 -14.10
C ASN A 237 2.05 -4.06 -14.27
N THR A 238 2.84 -4.44 -15.26
CA THR A 238 3.21 -5.82 -15.58
C THR A 238 4.63 -6.17 -15.13
N THR A 239 5.42 -5.16 -14.77
CA THR A 239 6.85 -5.34 -14.45
C THR A 239 7.02 -5.94 -13.07
N LEU A 240 7.90 -6.96 -12.96
CA LEU A 240 8.46 -7.42 -11.70
C LEU A 240 9.73 -6.63 -11.42
N LEU A 241 9.70 -5.78 -10.40
CA LEU A 241 10.86 -5.01 -9.95
C LEU A 241 11.50 -5.66 -8.74
N GLN A 242 12.82 -5.66 -8.70
CA GLN A 242 13.59 -6.00 -7.52
C GLN A 242 14.36 -4.79 -7.01
N TYR A 243 14.33 -4.57 -5.71
CA TYR A 243 15.24 -3.65 -5.01
C TYR A 243 16.17 -4.46 -4.12
N ASP A 244 17.48 -4.34 -4.35
CA ASP A 244 18.53 -4.99 -3.57
C ASP A 244 18.94 -4.06 -2.42
N LEU A 245 18.76 -4.49 -1.18
CA LEU A 245 18.96 -3.67 0.01
C LEU A 245 20.45 -3.48 0.36
N SER A 246 21.30 -4.36 -0.15
CA SER A 246 22.76 -4.29 0.07
C SER A 246 23.43 -3.32 -0.89
N THR A 247 23.02 -3.35 -2.16
CA THR A 247 23.60 -2.52 -3.21
C THR A 247 22.82 -1.24 -3.48
N LYS A 248 21.60 -1.14 -2.94
CA LYS A 248 20.63 -0.06 -3.17
C LYS A 248 20.28 0.12 -4.65
N ALA A 249 20.25 -0.97 -5.39
CA ALA A 249 20.03 -0.98 -6.81
C ALA A 249 18.68 -1.59 -7.20
N TRP A 250 18.04 -0.99 -8.21
CA TRP A 250 16.87 -1.53 -8.86
C TRP A 250 17.24 -2.47 -9.99
N SER A 251 16.48 -3.53 -10.16
CA SER A 251 16.54 -4.44 -11.30
C SER A 251 15.13 -4.67 -11.85
N ASP A 252 15.00 -4.60 -13.17
CA ASP A 252 13.81 -5.00 -13.90
C ASP A 252 13.97 -6.50 -14.25
N LEU A 253 13.13 -7.34 -13.63
CA LEU A 253 13.19 -8.80 -13.82
C LEU A 253 12.29 -9.29 -14.95
N GLY A 254 11.65 -8.37 -15.69
CA GLY A 254 10.80 -8.68 -16.82
C GLY A 254 9.35 -8.30 -16.62
N GLU A 255 8.58 -8.46 -17.70
CA GLU A 255 7.17 -8.12 -17.74
C GLU A 255 6.32 -9.40 -17.77
N TYR A 256 5.27 -9.42 -16.96
CA TYR A 256 4.36 -10.56 -16.81
C TYR A 256 2.93 -10.06 -16.76
N GLU A 257 2.12 -10.41 -17.75
CA GLU A 257 0.71 -9.99 -17.81
C GLU A 257 -0.09 -10.40 -16.57
N GLN A 258 0.30 -11.51 -15.92
CA GLN A 258 -0.33 -11.99 -14.69
C GLN A 258 -0.17 -11.03 -13.51
N LEU A 259 0.76 -10.08 -13.60
CA LEU A 259 0.97 -9.03 -12.58
C LEU A 259 0.11 -7.79 -12.82
N ALA A 260 -0.56 -7.67 -13.98
CA ALA A 260 -1.39 -6.52 -14.35
C ALA A 260 -2.65 -6.42 -13.48
N ARG A 261 -2.48 -6.00 -12.23
CA ARG A 261 -3.59 -5.86 -11.26
C ARG A 261 -3.28 -4.90 -10.14
N ALA A 262 -4.34 -4.42 -9.47
CA ALA A 262 -4.27 -3.68 -8.22
C ALA A 262 -5.07 -4.40 -7.12
N GLY A 263 -4.72 -4.15 -5.85
CA GLY A 263 -5.38 -4.75 -4.69
C GLY A 263 -5.05 -6.24 -4.48
N ALA A 264 -3.93 -6.73 -5.02
CA ALA A 264 -3.46 -8.09 -4.82
C ALA A 264 -2.54 -8.21 -3.60
N GLY A 265 -2.52 -9.41 -3.00
CA GLY A 265 -1.48 -9.83 -2.06
C GLY A 265 -0.47 -10.74 -2.75
N ALA A 266 0.74 -10.82 -2.19
CA ALA A 266 1.79 -11.73 -2.65
C ALA A 266 2.40 -12.50 -1.50
N VAL A 267 2.78 -13.74 -1.76
CA VAL A 267 3.51 -14.60 -0.80
C VAL A 267 4.61 -15.35 -1.56
N ILE A 268 5.70 -15.65 -0.87
CA ILE A 268 6.74 -16.54 -1.35
C ILE A 268 6.56 -17.90 -0.64
N GLN A 269 6.57 -18.95 -1.41
CA GLN A 269 6.63 -20.31 -0.90
C GLN A 269 8.01 -20.88 -1.23
N TYR A 270 8.71 -21.39 -0.20
CA TYR A 270 10.00 -22.08 -0.31
C TYR A 270 9.82 -23.59 -0.30
#